data_a02bc1c58e2eada96d81481c8651faee
#
_entry.id   a02bc1c58e2eada96d81481c8651faee
#
_cell.length_a   1.000
_cell.length_b   1.000
_cell.length_c   1.000
_cell.angle_alpha   90.00
_cell.angle_beta   90.00
_cell.angle_gamma   90.00
#
_symmetry.space_group_name_H-M   'P 1'
#
loop_
_entity.id
_entity.type
_entity.pdbx_description
1 polymer ?
#
loop_
_entity_poly.entity_id
_entity_poly.type
_entity_poly.pdbx_seq_one_letter_code
_entity_poly.pdbx_strand_id
1 'polypeptide(L)'
;MNDLARLAGERLRAARRERGLSVGALAAAAGIGKGSLSEIENGIRNPTLGTLYALAGALDLPLAALLAEQPGTTVASPGIEARLLDVSVDGGTHVEVYRLRLAAGQCHRSVPHSPGVTEHLLVTAGRARAGRAGSETEAGPGESAVWVSDVAHTYAALGDDPVESVLVIRSPARPLTAGS
;
A
#
# COMPACT_ATOMS: atom_id res chain seq x y z
N MET A 1 -2.16 -3.10 -23.17
CA MET A 1 -1.61 -3.82 -22.00
C MET A 1 -0.95 -2.76 -21.17
N ASN A 2 -1.27 -2.68 -19.88
CA ASN A 2 -0.82 -1.55 -19.06
C ASN A 2 0.65 -1.80 -18.65
N ASP A 3 1.59 -0.97 -19.11
CA ASP A 3 3.02 -1.12 -18.85
C ASP A 3 3.34 -1.18 -17.35
N LEU A 4 2.54 -0.50 -16.53
CA LEU A 4 2.65 -0.51 -15.08
C LEU A 4 2.43 -1.91 -14.48
N ALA A 5 1.39 -2.62 -14.92
CA ALA A 5 1.10 -3.98 -14.42
C ALA A 5 2.23 -4.96 -14.76
N ARG A 6 2.81 -4.83 -15.95
CA ARG A 6 3.93 -5.66 -16.39
C ARG A 6 5.17 -5.36 -15.54
N LEU A 7 5.52 -4.10 -15.36
CA LEU A 7 6.68 -3.70 -14.55
C LEU A 7 6.53 -4.10 -13.08
N ALA A 8 5.35 -3.89 -12.49
CA ALA A 8 5.07 -4.32 -11.12
C ALA A 8 5.19 -5.85 -10.98
N GLY A 9 4.67 -6.61 -11.95
CA GLY A 9 4.78 -8.07 -11.98
C GLY A 9 6.23 -8.57 -12.11
N GLU A 10 7.04 -7.96 -12.97
CA GLU A 10 8.46 -8.27 -13.14
C GLU A 10 9.25 -8.03 -11.85
N ARG A 11 9.03 -6.88 -11.19
CA ARG A 11 9.68 -6.52 -9.91
C ARG A 11 9.25 -7.45 -8.78
N LEU A 12 7.97 -7.74 -8.70
CA LEU A 12 7.42 -8.68 -7.74
C LEU A 12 8.09 -10.06 -7.89
N ARG A 13 8.22 -10.55 -9.13
CA ARG A 13 8.91 -11.81 -9.42
C ARG A 13 10.39 -11.75 -9.04
N ALA A 14 11.10 -10.65 -9.34
CA ALA A 14 12.49 -10.46 -8.96
C ALA A 14 12.65 -10.49 -7.44
N ALA A 15 11.90 -9.66 -6.72
CA ALA A 15 11.94 -9.59 -5.26
C ALA A 15 11.61 -10.93 -4.58
N ARG A 16 10.64 -11.67 -5.11
CA ARG A 16 10.31 -13.01 -4.62
C ARG A 16 11.48 -13.98 -4.78
N ARG A 17 12.12 -13.97 -5.96
CA ARG A 17 13.26 -14.86 -6.27
C ARG A 17 14.48 -14.55 -5.43
N GLU A 18 14.79 -13.27 -5.22
CA GLU A 18 15.88 -12.83 -4.35
C GLU A 18 15.72 -13.36 -2.91
N ARG A 19 14.46 -13.52 -2.46
CA ARG A 19 14.13 -14.10 -1.16
C ARG A 19 14.00 -15.63 -1.15
N GLY A 20 14.28 -16.28 -2.28
CA GLY A 20 14.17 -17.74 -2.41
C GLY A 20 12.74 -18.29 -2.28
N LEU A 21 11.71 -17.43 -2.38
CA LEU A 21 10.33 -17.86 -2.19
C LEU A 21 9.75 -18.50 -3.44
N SER A 22 9.00 -19.60 -3.27
CA SER A 22 8.15 -20.13 -4.33
C SER A 22 6.92 -19.24 -4.55
N VAL A 23 6.27 -19.33 -5.72
CA VAL A 23 4.98 -18.64 -5.99
C VAL A 23 3.93 -19.01 -4.94
N GLY A 24 3.88 -20.30 -4.56
CA GLY A 24 2.94 -20.76 -3.53
C GLY A 24 3.23 -20.18 -2.15
N ALA A 25 4.50 -20.10 -1.76
CA ALA A 25 4.90 -19.55 -0.46
C ALA A 25 4.56 -18.05 -0.35
N LEU A 26 4.89 -17.25 -1.36
CA LEU A 26 4.54 -15.83 -1.35
C LEU A 26 3.02 -15.61 -1.42
N ALA A 27 2.30 -16.38 -2.23
CA ALA A 27 0.84 -16.28 -2.31
C ALA A 27 0.17 -16.57 -0.97
N ALA A 28 0.62 -17.62 -0.27
CA ALA A 28 0.12 -17.97 1.06
C ALA A 28 0.44 -16.88 2.09
N ALA A 29 1.66 -16.35 2.08
CA ALA A 29 2.07 -15.26 2.99
C ALA A 29 1.28 -13.96 2.75
N ALA A 30 0.93 -13.66 1.49
CA ALA A 30 0.13 -12.50 1.12
C ALA A 30 -1.39 -12.74 1.20
N GLY A 31 -1.85 -13.94 1.54
CA GLY A 31 -3.29 -14.27 1.62
C GLY A 31 -4.02 -14.25 0.28
N ILE A 32 -3.32 -14.50 -0.84
CA ILE A 32 -3.89 -14.52 -2.19
C ILE A 32 -3.77 -15.89 -2.85
N GLY A 33 -4.56 -16.14 -3.90
CA GLY A 33 -4.47 -17.37 -4.67
C GLY A 33 -3.15 -17.48 -5.47
N LYS A 34 -2.53 -18.66 -5.50
CA LYS A 34 -1.32 -18.94 -6.30
C LYS A 34 -1.50 -18.58 -7.79
N GLY A 35 -2.68 -18.88 -8.36
CA GLY A 35 -3.00 -18.52 -9.75
C GLY A 35 -3.01 -17.01 -9.95
N SER A 36 -3.64 -16.26 -9.04
CA SER A 36 -3.67 -14.79 -9.08
C SER A 36 -2.27 -14.20 -9.02
N LEU A 37 -1.39 -14.70 -8.13
CA LEU A 37 0.00 -14.24 -8.07
C LEU A 37 0.75 -14.53 -9.38
N SER A 38 0.56 -15.73 -9.94
CA SER A 38 1.17 -16.09 -11.22
C SER A 38 0.71 -15.17 -12.36
N GLU A 39 -0.58 -14.85 -12.43
CA GLU A 39 -1.13 -13.90 -13.41
C GLU A 39 -0.56 -12.49 -13.24
N ILE A 40 -0.40 -12.03 -11.99
CA ILE A 40 0.19 -10.73 -11.67
C ILE A 40 1.66 -10.70 -12.09
N GLU A 41 2.46 -11.71 -11.74
CA GLU A 41 3.88 -11.80 -12.12
C GLU A 41 4.10 -11.88 -13.63
N ASN A 42 3.11 -12.33 -14.39
CA ASN A 42 3.14 -12.38 -15.86
C ASN A 42 2.51 -11.14 -16.52
N GLY A 43 2.05 -10.16 -15.76
CA GLY A 43 1.41 -8.95 -16.29
C GLY A 43 0.02 -9.19 -16.91
N ILE A 44 -0.57 -10.36 -16.69
CA ILE A 44 -1.89 -10.75 -17.23
C ILE A 44 -3.01 -10.10 -16.42
N ARG A 45 -2.77 -9.89 -15.11
CA ARG A 45 -3.74 -9.35 -14.18
C ARG A 45 -3.21 -8.09 -13.51
N ASN A 46 -4.02 -7.03 -13.48
CA ASN A 46 -3.75 -5.85 -12.65
C ASN A 46 -4.02 -6.18 -11.18
N PRO A 47 -3.03 -6.04 -10.30
CA PRO A 47 -3.28 -6.16 -8.85
C PRO A 47 -4.08 -4.95 -8.35
N THR A 48 -4.96 -5.18 -7.38
CA THR A 48 -5.57 -4.09 -6.63
C THR A 48 -4.54 -3.46 -5.68
N LEU A 49 -4.82 -2.25 -5.18
CA LEU A 49 -3.98 -1.60 -4.17
C LEU A 49 -3.78 -2.51 -2.95
N GLY A 50 -4.85 -3.11 -2.43
CA GLY A 50 -4.77 -4.06 -1.31
C GLY A 50 -3.92 -5.29 -1.62
N THR A 51 -3.98 -5.82 -2.85
CA THR A 51 -3.12 -6.93 -3.29
C THR A 51 -1.65 -6.53 -3.31
N LEU A 52 -1.33 -5.32 -3.79
CA LEU A 52 0.05 -4.81 -3.82
C LEU A 52 0.59 -4.61 -2.40
N TYR A 53 -0.20 -4.06 -1.49
CA TYR A 53 0.19 -3.93 -0.08
C TYR A 53 0.44 -5.28 0.58
N ALA A 54 -0.45 -6.27 0.35
CA ALA A 54 -0.29 -7.62 0.90
C ALA A 54 1.01 -8.28 0.39
N LEU A 55 1.32 -8.12 -0.90
CA LEU A 55 2.53 -8.65 -1.50
C LEU A 55 3.80 -7.91 -1.04
N ALA A 56 3.74 -6.58 -0.95
CA ALA A 56 4.83 -5.76 -0.42
C ALA A 56 5.13 -6.14 1.04
N GLY A 57 4.10 -6.26 1.88
CA GLY A 57 4.23 -6.70 3.26
C GLY A 57 4.82 -8.10 3.40
N ALA A 58 4.34 -9.07 2.59
CA ALA A 58 4.86 -10.45 2.59
C ALA A 58 6.33 -10.54 2.12
N LEU A 59 6.78 -9.57 1.31
CA LEU A 59 8.16 -9.44 0.86
C LEU A 59 9.01 -8.53 1.76
N ASP A 60 8.42 -7.91 2.78
CA ASP A 60 9.08 -6.91 3.61
C ASP A 60 9.70 -5.77 2.77
N LEU A 61 8.90 -5.24 1.85
CA LEU A 61 9.26 -4.13 0.96
C LEU A 61 8.26 -2.98 1.10
N PRO A 62 8.70 -1.73 0.90
CA PRO A 62 7.77 -0.63 0.68
C PRO A 62 6.99 -0.86 -0.62
N LEU A 63 5.76 -0.37 -0.69
CA LEU A 63 4.93 -0.50 -1.90
C LEU A 63 5.61 0.15 -3.12
N ALA A 64 6.27 1.29 -2.93
CA ALA A 64 6.98 2.01 -3.98
C ALA A 64 8.03 1.14 -4.69
N ALA A 65 8.69 0.22 -3.98
CA ALA A 65 9.65 -0.71 -4.57
C ALA A 65 9.00 -1.61 -5.64
N LEU A 66 7.73 -1.99 -5.46
CA LEU A 66 6.96 -2.74 -6.46
C LEU A 66 6.46 -1.84 -7.60
N LEU A 67 6.21 -0.57 -7.35
CA LEU A 67 5.64 0.40 -8.30
C LEU A 67 6.70 1.11 -9.17
N ALA A 68 7.95 0.67 -9.14
CA ALA A 68 9.06 1.28 -9.88
C ALA A 68 9.62 2.56 -9.24
N GLU A 69 9.27 2.89 -8.00
CA GLU A 69 9.73 4.08 -7.27
C GLU A 69 9.63 5.39 -8.10
N GLN A 70 8.69 5.42 -9.07
CA GLN A 70 8.54 6.58 -9.95
C GLN A 70 7.40 7.47 -9.45
N PRO A 71 7.69 8.69 -9.01
CA PRO A 71 6.66 9.69 -8.76
C PRO A 71 5.70 9.83 -9.95
N GLY A 72 4.41 9.94 -9.66
CA GLY A 72 3.37 9.98 -10.68
C GLY A 72 2.65 8.64 -10.93
N THR A 73 3.20 7.52 -10.46
CA THR A 73 2.53 6.22 -10.55
C THR A 73 1.22 6.25 -9.75
N THR A 74 0.14 5.81 -10.39
CA THR A 74 -1.19 5.74 -9.77
C THR A 74 -1.65 4.29 -9.65
N VAL A 75 -2.13 3.92 -8.49
CA VAL A 75 -2.79 2.65 -8.22
C VAL A 75 -4.21 2.95 -7.76
N ALA A 76 -5.17 2.26 -8.35
CA ALA A 76 -6.59 2.45 -8.03
C ALA A 76 -7.27 1.12 -7.72
N SER A 77 -8.22 1.18 -6.83
CA SER A 77 -9.22 0.15 -6.54
C SER A 77 -10.60 0.81 -6.51
N PRO A 78 -11.70 0.08 -6.56
CA PRO A 78 -13.02 0.69 -6.46
C PRO A 78 -13.11 1.63 -5.24
N GLY A 79 -13.43 2.90 -5.51
CA GLY A 79 -13.64 3.94 -4.50
C GLY A 79 -12.36 4.55 -3.91
N ILE A 80 -11.16 4.07 -4.24
CA ILE A 80 -9.89 4.63 -3.74
C ILE A 80 -8.85 4.71 -4.85
N GLU A 81 -8.12 5.80 -4.88
CA GLU A 81 -6.98 6.03 -5.77
C GLU A 81 -5.80 6.56 -4.96
N ALA A 82 -4.62 5.98 -5.14
CA ALA A 82 -3.37 6.43 -4.56
C ALA A 82 -2.37 6.74 -5.66
N ARG A 83 -1.85 7.97 -5.68
CA ARG A 83 -0.80 8.41 -6.60
C ARG A 83 0.47 8.68 -5.82
N LEU A 84 1.54 7.97 -6.15
CA LEU A 84 2.86 8.20 -5.55
C LEU A 84 3.37 9.59 -5.94
N LEU A 85 3.68 10.42 -4.95
CA LEU A 85 4.23 11.76 -5.13
C LEU A 85 5.74 11.77 -4.93
N ASP A 86 6.22 11.06 -3.91
CA ASP A 86 7.63 11.00 -3.56
C ASP A 86 7.96 9.69 -2.83
N VAL A 87 9.21 9.28 -2.93
CA VAL A 87 9.78 8.19 -2.15
C VAL A 87 11.22 8.54 -1.78
N SER A 88 11.56 8.34 -0.52
CA SER A 88 12.88 8.61 0.00
C SER A 88 13.27 7.61 1.09
N VAL A 89 14.56 7.61 1.45
CA VAL A 89 15.07 6.82 2.58
C VAL A 89 15.76 7.78 3.54
N ASP A 90 15.29 7.80 4.77
CA ASP A 90 15.82 8.63 5.84
C ASP A 90 16.20 7.76 7.05
N GLY A 91 17.50 7.74 7.40
CA GLY A 91 18.01 6.98 8.55
C GLY A 91 17.62 5.49 8.54
N GLY A 92 17.52 4.85 7.36
CA GLY A 92 17.09 3.46 7.24
C GLY A 92 15.56 3.29 7.32
N THR A 93 14.79 4.36 7.23
CA THR A 93 13.33 4.33 7.11
C THR A 93 12.94 4.71 5.69
N HIS A 94 12.16 3.87 5.01
CA HIS A 94 11.52 4.23 3.75
C HIS A 94 10.34 5.16 4.05
N VAL A 95 10.27 6.26 3.34
CA VAL A 95 9.19 7.24 3.42
C VAL A 95 8.54 7.34 2.04
N GLU A 96 7.27 7.03 1.98
CA GLU A 96 6.46 7.10 0.77
C GLU A 96 5.39 8.16 0.98
N VAL A 97 5.22 9.05 0.02
CA VAL A 97 4.21 10.11 0.05
C VAL A 97 3.23 9.90 -1.09
N TYR A 98 1.97 9.81 -0.77
CA TYR A 98 0.89 9.61 -1.74
C TYR A 98 -0.13 10.75 -1.68
N ARG A 99 -0.66 11.15 -2.84
CA ARG A 99 -1.99 11.74 -2.89
C ARG A 99 -2.99 10.59 -2.86
N LEU A 100 -3.87 10.61 -1.86
CA LEU A 100 -4.93 9.62 -1.71
C LEU A 100 -6.29 10.29 -1.94
N ARG A 101 -7.09 9.70 -2.81
CA ARG A 101 -8.46 10.12 -3.08
C ARG A 101 -9.43 9.00 -2.76
N LEU A 102 -10.47 9.32 -2.00
CA LEU A 102 -11.59 8.43 -1.73
C LEU A 102 -12.84 9.01 -2.36
N ALA A 103 -13.59 8.21 -3.10
CA ALA A 103 -14.89 8.64 -3.60
C ALA A 103 -15.89 8.79 -2.44
N ALA A 104 -16.87 9.66 -2.62
CA ALA A 104 -17.89 9.95 -1.62
C ALA A 104 -18.56 8.68 -1.10
N GLY A 105 -18.74 8.59 0.22
CA GLY A 105 -19.38 7.45 0.89
C GLY A 105 -18.63 6.12 0.79
N GLN A 106 -17.45 6.09 0.21
CA GLN A 106 -16.68 4.84 0.08
C GLN A 106 -15.83 4.58 1.31
N CYS A 107 -15.66 3.29 1.59
CA CYS A 107 -14.79 2.78 2.63
C CYS A 107 -13.83 1.75 2.03
N HIS A 108 -12.54 1.95 2.22
CA HIS A 108 -11.52 1.00 1.85
C HIS A 108 -10.91 0.38 3.10
N ARG A 109 -10.76 -0.94 3.10
CA ARG A 109 -10.10 -1.69 4.16
C ARG A 109 -8.76 -2.22 3.63
N SER A 110 -7.70 -1.85 4.31
CA SER A 110 -6.34 -2.34 4.05
C SER A 110 -5.97 -3.49 4.98
N VAL A 111 -5.15 -4.40 4.44
CA VAL A 111 -4.52 -5.47 5.22
C VAL A 111 -3.39 -4.89 6.09
N PRO A 112 -2.95 -5.62 7.14
CA PRO A 112 -1.79 -5.22 7.93
C PRO A 112 -0.55 -5.02 7.07
N HIS A 113 0.22 -3.97 7.37
CA HIS A 113 1.59 -3.79 6.89
C HIS A 113 2.59 -4.55 7.78
N SER A 114 3.88 -4.47 7.43
CA SER A 114 4.95 -5.00 8.28
C SER A 114 5.00 -4.32 9.65
N PRO A 115 5.47 -5.00 10.70
CA PRO A 115 5.59 -4.42 12.03
C PRO A 115 6.40 -3.12 12.04
N GLY A 116 5.89 -2.10 12.75
CA GLY A 116 6.52 -0.80 12.89
C GLY A 116 6.22 0.20 11.77
N VAL A 117 5.45 -0.21 10.75
CA VAL A 117 4.97 0.73 9.74
C VAL A 117 3.96 1.69 10.36
N THR A 118 4.13 2.98 10.08
CA THR A 118 3.22 4.03 10.52
C THR A 118 2.65 4.80 9.34
N GLU A 119 1.43 5.23 9.47
CA GLU A 119 0.74 6.04 8.48
C GLU A 119 0.24 7.34 9.08
N HIS A 120 0.38 8.42 8.31
CA HIS A 120 -0.12 9.76 8.60
C HIS A 120 -1.00 10.19 7.45
N LEU A 121 -2.28 10.40 7.68
CA LEU A 121 -3.22 10.93 6.72
C LEU A 121 -3.53 12.39 7.05
N LEU A 122 -3.13 13.32 6.20
CA LEU A 122 -3.51 14.73 6.27
C LEU A 122 -4.66 14.98 5.27
N VAL A 123 -5.83 15.33 5.75
CA VAL A 123 -6.98 15.65 4.89
C VAL A 123 -6.82 17.05 4.33
N THR A 124 -6.99 17.21 3.02
CA THR A 124 -6.93 18.49 2.32
C THR A 124 -8.30 18.99 1.85
N ALA A 125 -9.24 18.04 1.59
CA ALA A 125 -10.64 18.36 1.27
C ALA A 125 -11.55 17.18 1.68
N GLY A 126 -12.82 17.48 1.95
CA GLY A 126 -13.79 16.49 2.44
C GLY A 126 -13.57 16.15 3.92
N ARG A 127 -14.20 15.08 4.38
CA ARG A 127 -14.04 14.54 5.74
C ARG A 127 -13.74 13.06 5.66
N ALA A 128 -12.71 12.61 6.34
CA ALA A 128 -12.32 11.23 6.42
C ALA A 128 -12.51 10.65 7.81
N ARG A 129 -12.69 9.33 7.89
CA ARG A 129 -12.45 8.54 9.09
C ARG A 129 -11.42 7.47 8.73
N ALA A 130 -10.26 7.51 9.40
CA ALA A 130 -9.14 6.64 9.07
C ALA A 130 -8.41 6.16 10.32
N GLY A 131 -7.73 5.02 10.21
CA GLY A 131 -6.98 4.43 11.31
C GLY A 131 -7.18 2.93 11.47
N ARG A 132 -6.72 2.41 12.61
CA ARG A 132 -6.87 0.99 12.97
C ARG A 132 -8.36 0.62 13.03
N ALA A 133 -8.72 -0.52 12.46
CA ALA A 133 -10.11 -0.98 12.45
C ALA A 133 -10.68 -1.06 13.87
N GLY A 134 -11.76 -0.32 14.13
CA GLY A 134 -12.40 -0.19 15.44
C GLY A 134 -11.81 0.91 16.35
N SER A 135 -10.82 1.68 15.88
CA SER A 135 -10.21 2.82 16.59
C SER A 135 -9.84 3.93 15.63
N GLU A 136 -10.71 4.17 14.64
CA GLU A 136 -10.49 5.19 13.62
C GLU A 136 -10.68 6.59 14.19
N THR A 137 -9.94 7.55 13.63
CA THR A 137 -10.05 8.99 13.92
C THR A 137 -10.76 9.69 12.77
N GLU A 138 -11.66 10.60 13.07
CA GLU A 138 -12.23 11.52 12.08
C GLU A 138 -11.32 12.73 11.91
N ALA A 139 -11.17 13.17 10.66
CA ALA A 139 -10.38 14.33 10.29
C ALA A 139 -11.05 15.09 9.14
N GLY A 140 -11.08 16.41 9.24
CA GLY A 140 -11.47 17.35 8.21
C GLY A 140 -10.27 18.07 7.58
N PRO A 141 -10.50 19.05 6.68
CA PRO A 141 -9.42 19.77 6.02
C PRO A 141 -8.47 20.46 7.01
N GLY A 142 -7.16 20.18 6.86
CA GLY A 142 -6.10 20.65 7.75
C GLY A 142 -5.87 19.79 8.98
N GLU A 143 -6.70 18.78 9.22
CA GLU A 143 -6.56 17.82 10.32
C GLU A 143 -5.92 16.53 9.84
N SER A 144 -5.37 15.76 10.77
CA SER A 144 -4.68 14.51 10.45
C SER A 144 -5.07 13.35 11.37
N ALA A 145 -4.99 12.13 10.84
CA ALA A 145 -5.06 10.89 11.57
C ALA A 145 -3.71 10.16 11.47
N VAL A 146 -3.26 9.56 12.58
CA VAL A 146 -1.97 8.86 12.65
C VAL A 146 -2.18 7.51 13.34
N TRP A 147 -1.60 6.44 12.77
CA TRP A 147 -1.69 5.12 13.38
C TRP A 147 -0.50 4.23 13.02
N VAL A 148 -0.28 3.20 13.83
CA VAL A 148 0.59 2.07 13.45
C VAL A 148 -0.24 1.11 12.63
N SER A 149 0.19 0.80 11.42
CA SER A 149 -0.58 0.05 10.41
C SER A 149 -0.22 -1.44 10.32
N ASP A 150 0.38 -1.98 11.36
CA ASP A 150 0.69 -3.41 11.54
C ASP A 150 -0.56 -4.29 11.80
N VAL A 151 -1.74 -3.69 11.78
CA VAL A 151 -3.05 -4.33 11.87
C VAL A 151 -3.95 -3.86 10.73
N ALA A 152 -5.08 -4.55 10.54
CA ALA A 152 -6.09 -4.09 9.59
C ALA A 152 -6.54 -2.67 9.93
N HIS A 153 -6.62 -1.81 8.92
CA HIS A 153 -6.97 -0.41 9.05
C HIS A 153 -7.90 0.02 7.91
N THR A 154 -8.55 1.15 8.07
CA THR A 154 -9.59 1.62 7.15
C THR A 154 -9.39 3.08 6.78
N TYR A 155 -9.91 3.43 5.61
CA TYR A 155 -10.08 4.79 5.13
C TYR A 155 -11.51 4.93 4.64
N ALA A 156 -12.25 5.86 5.18
CA ALA A 156 -13.64 6.10 4.81
C ALA A 156 -13.86 7.58 4.50
N ALA A 157 -14.55 7.86 3.40
CA ALA A 157 -15.08 9.19 3.10
C ALA A 157 -16.41 9.37 3.83
N LEU A 158 -16.52 10.43 4.61
CA LEU A 158 -17.74 10.79 5.36
C LEU A 158 -18.52 11.85 4.61
N GLY A 159 -19.83 11.65 4.48
CA GLY A 159 -20.73 12.54 3.75
C GLY A 159 -20.72 12.31 2.24
N ASP A 160 -21.20 13.31 1.50
CA ASP A 160 -21.48 13.23 0.06
C ASP A 160 -20.33 13.77 -0.81
N ASP A 161 -19.26 14.27 -0.19
CA ASP A 161 -18.10 14.79 -0.89
C ASP A 161 -16.96 13.75 -0.92
N PRO A 162 -16.16 13.72 -1.99
CA PRO A 162 -14.93 12.93 -2.01
C PRO A 162 -13.90 13.48 -1.01
N VAL A 163 -13.03 12.62 -0.52
CA VAL A 163 -11.89 13.02 0.29
C VAL A 163 -10.65 13.14 -0.59
N GLU A 164 -9.94 14.26 -0.43
CA GLU A 164 -8.58 14.43 -0.92
C GLU A 164 -7.64 14.52 0.28
N SER A 165 -6.52 13.83 0.21
CA SER A 165 -5.58 13.77 1.32
C SER A 165 -4.15 13.49 0.85
N VAL A 166 -3.20 13.76 1.73
CA VAL A 166 -1.81 13.31 1.62
C VAL A 166 -1.62 12.19 2.64
N LEU A 167 -1.18 11.03 2.16
CA LEU A 167 -0.84 9.89 2.98
C LEU A 167 0.68 9.74 2.99
N VAL A 168 1.28 9.73 4.18
CA VAL A 168 2.69 9.45 4.39
C VAL A 168 2.81 8.10 5.07
N ILE A 169 3.53 7.16 4.44
CA ILE A 169 3.82 5.84 4.99
C ILE A 169 5.30 5.79 5.33
N ARG A 170 5.61 5.42 6.57
CA ARG A 170 6.97 5.25 7.06
C ARG A 170 7.19 3.78 7.42
N SER A 171 8.09 3.14 6.68
CA SER A 171 8.41 1.71 6.84
C SER A 171 9.86 1.58 7.31
N PRO A 172 10.12 1.16 8.56
CA PRO A 172 11.48 0.90 9.03
C PRO A 172 12.16 -0.15 8.15
N ALA A 173 13.38 0.13 7.70
CA ALA A 173 14.18 -0.90 7.06
C ALA A 173 14.50 -1.99 8.09
N ARG A 174 14.07 -3.21 7.83
CA ARG A 174 14.47 -4.36 8.65
C ARG A 174 15.86 -4.80 8.23
N PRO A 175 16.76 -5.06 9.19
CA PRO A 175 18.01 -5.71 8.85
C PRO A 175 17.67 -7.06 8.18
N LEU A 176 18.31 -7.34 7.05
CA LEU A 176 18.26 -8.67 6.43
C LEU A 176 18.74 -9.66 7.51
N THR A 177 17.82 -10.40 8.12
CA THR A 177 18.21 -11.53 8.94
C THR A 177 18.84 -12.54 7.99
N ALA A 178 20.17 -12.63 8.05
CA ALA A 178 20.88 -13.72 7.41
C ALA A 178 20.25 -15.02 7.93
N GLY A 179 19.61 -15.77 7.03
CA GLY A 179 19.02 -17.06 7.34
C GLY A 179 20.10 -17.96 7.93
N SER A 180 19.81 -18.46 9.11
CA SER A 180 20.59 -19.53 9.75
C SER A 180 20.35 -20.84 9.03
#